data_a6f888554ca75abf536df203f1e1ee75
#
_entry.id   a6f888554ca75abf536df203f1e1ee75
#
_cell.length_a   1.000
_cell.length_b   1.000
_cell.length_c   1.000
_cell.angle_alpha   90.00
_cell.angle_beta   90.00
_cell.angle_gamma   90.00
#
_symmetry.space_group_name_H-M   'P 1'
#
loop_
_entity.id
_entity.type
_entity.pdbx_description
1 polymer ?
#
loop_
_entity_poly.entity_id
_entity_poly.type
_entity_poly.pdbx_seq_one_letter_code
_entity_poly.pdbx_strand_id
1 'polypeptide(L)'
;MQDCDYYMLRAIQLAKLGMGYTSPNPMVGCVIVNQDNKIIGEGWHKKFGGPHAEIEAINNAHENNCDVRGSTVYVTLEPCSHYGKTPPCAERLAKEGVSQVVIGMQDPNTLVNGQGIRILEEAGIKVTFASEEINEQCKTLNKGFIFVHKYKRPFVTLKAAISLDGKMCLANGSSKWITGEEARKEAHVMRSENDAVLVGVNTVIADDPELTVRHVKGVNPLRVVLDSKLRTPAEAKIIARDGKCLVITGETADSEREKALIEAGARVARLPEGLHNVLEYLASQGVLTLMTEGGAGVLSSFLREGLADYAKFFIAPRIFGEGRGLDLAMNFPDVGKALKLSGVKSKRLGDDFVIEGRLSCSLDL
;
A
#
# COMPACT_ATOMS: atom_id res chain seq x y z
N MET A 1 -24.48 -13.33 -15.60
CA MET A 1 -23.48 -12.27 -15.40
C MET A 1 -23.50 -11.71 -13.98
N GLN A 2 -24.68 -11.50 -13.34
CA GLN A 2 -24.76 -10.98 -11.97
C GLN A 2 -24.08 -11.86 -10.90
N ASP A 3 -24.09 -13.19 -11.04
CA ASP A 3 -23.51 -14.09 -10.04
C ASP A 3 -21.97 -14.09 -10.01
N CYS A 4 -21.31 -13.92 -11.18
CA CYS A 4 -19.84 -13.89 -11.27
C CYS A 4 -19.25 -12.71 -10.49
N ASP A 5 -19.80 -11.52 -10.67
CA ASP A 5 -19.32 -10.32 -9.98
C ASP A 5 -19.58 -10.40 -8.46
N TYR A 6 -20.66 -11.03 -8.03
CA TYR A 6 -20.95 -11.27 -6.61
C TYR A 6 -19.83 -12.08 -5.94
N TYR A 7 -19.43 -13.23 -6.53
CA TYR A 7 -18.39 -14.07 -5.95
C TYR A 7 -17.01 -13.41 -6.00
N MET A 8 -16.71 -12.65 -7.07
CA MET A 8 -15.47 -11.89 -7.17
C MET A 8 -15.41 -10.74 -6.15
N LEU A 9 -16.51 -10.02 -5.93
CA LEU A 9 -16.59 -9.00 -4.88
C LEU A 9 -16.39 -9.61 -3.49
N ARG A 10 -16.92 -10.83 -3.26
CA ARG A 10 -16.68 -11.57 -2.01
C ARG A 10 -15.21 -11.95 -1.88
N ALA A 11 -14.54 -12.44 -2.93
CA ALA A 11 -13.12 -12.72 -2.95
C ALA A 11 -12.27 -11.47 -2.64
N ILE A 12 -12.64 -10.31 -3.19
CA ILE A 12 -11.99 -9.01 -2.90
C ILE A 12 -12.16 -8.63 -1.41
N GLN A 13 -13.35 -8.86 -0.83
CA GLN A 13 -13.57 -8.60 0.62
C GLN A 13 -12.67 -9.49 1.49
N LEU A 14 -12.53 -10.76 1.14
CA LEU A 14 -11.64 -11.69 1.83
C LEU A 14 -10.17 -11.26 1.70
N ALA A 15 -9.73 -10.90 0.48
CA ALA A 15 -8.36 -10.41 0.24
C ALA A 15 -7.98 -9.24 1.15
N LYS A 16 -8.89 -8.30 1.39
CA LYS A 16 -8.67 -7.14 2.28
C LYS A 16 -8.37 -7.53 3.72
N LEU A 17 -8.75 -8.72 4.18
CA LEU A 17 -8.42 -9.20 5.53
C LEU A 17 -6.92 -9.47 5.71
N GLY A 18 -6.17 -9.61 4.62
CA GLY A 18 -4.71 -9.74 4.62
C GLY A 18 -3.95 -8.42 4.73
N MET A 19 -4.64 -7.28 4.72
CA MET A 19 -4.02 -5.94 4.72
C MET A 19 -3.08 -5.75 5.92
N GLY A 20 -1.85 -5.29 5.64
CA GLY A 20 -0.80 -5.08 6.63
C GLY A 20 -0.07 -6.35 7.10
N TYR A 21 -0.44 -7.53 6.61
CA TYR A 21 0.17 -8.82 7.00
C TYR A 21 0.83 -9.56 5.84
N THR A 22 0.44 -9.28 4.59
CA THR A 22 0.86 -10.09 3.44
C THR A 22 2.15 -9.62 2.77
N SER A 23 2.52 -8.34 2.89
CA SER A 23 3.68 -7.77 2.20
C SER A 23 4.98 -8.54 2.53
N PRO A 24 5.81 -8.83 1.52
CA PRO A 24 5.80 -8.37 0.13
C PRO A 24 4.86 -9.14 -0.83
N ASN A 25 4.08 -10.11 -0.36
CA ASN A 25 3.10 -10.81 -1.18
C ASN A 25 1.86 -9.95 -1.44
N PRO A 26 1.13 -10.20 -2.55
CA PRO A 26 -0.12 -9.52 -2.82
C PRO A 26 -1.23 -9.96 -1.88
N MET A 27 -2.25 -9.12 -1.72
CA MET A 27 -3.50 -9.49 -1.07
C MET A 27 -4.34 -10.30 -2.05
N VAL A 28 -4.60 -11.57 -1.72
CA VAL A 28 -5.37 -12.48 -2.56
C VAL A 28 -6.52 -13.07 -1.75
N GLY A 29 -7.69 -13.16 -2.39
CA GLY A 29 -8.86 -13.84 -1.85
C GLY A 29 -9.39 -14.84 -2.88
N CYS A 30 -9.98 -15.92 -2.37
CA CYS A 30 -10.50 -17.02 -3.17
C CYS A 30 -11.86 -17.48 -2.63
N VAL A 31 -12.80 -17.74 -3.54
CA VAL A 31 -14.12 -18.30 -3.27
C VAL A 31 -14.35 -19.49 -4.18
N ILE A 32 -14.78 -20.61 -3.62
CA ILE A 32 -15.10 -21.84 -4.35
C ILE A 32 -16.62 -22.05 -4.32
N VAL A 33 -17.21 -22.25 -5.51
CA VAL A 33 -18.64 -22.34 -5.70
C VAL A 33 -18.97 -23.67 -6.40
N ASN A 34 -19.91 -24.44 -5.85
CA ASN A 34 -20.35 -25.70 -6.43
C ASN A 34 -21.32 -25.49 -7.61
N GLN A 35 -21.74 -26.58 -8.25
CA GLN A 35 -22.67 -26.57 -9.39
C GLN A 35 -24.08 -26.03 -9.06
N ASP A 36 -24.45 -26.03 -7.75
CA ASP A 36 -25.73 -25.46 -7.26
C ASP A 36 -25.59 -23.95 -6.94
N ASN A 37 -24.53 -23.29 -7.37
CA ASN A 37 -24.20 -21.89 -7.06
C ASN A 37 -24.07 -21.58 -5.55
N LYS A 38 -23.66 -22.56 -4.75
CA LYS A 38 -23.41 -22.37 -3.32
C LYS A 38 -21.91 -22.22 -3.06
N ILE A 39 -21.54 -21.25 -2.23
CA ILE A 39 -20.18 -21.12 -1.72
C ILE A 39 -19.89 -22.32 -0.82
N ILE A 40 -18.86 -23.09 -1.15
CA ILE A 40 -18.43 -24.28 -0.41
C ILE A 40 -17.07 -24.08 0.26
N GLY A 41 -16.27 -23.07 -0.17
CA GLY A 41 -14.99 -22.76 0.42
C GLY A 41 -14.62 -21.29 0.23
N GLU A 42 -14.05 -20.70 1.25
CA GLU A 42 -13.55 -19.33 1.26
C GLU A 42 -12.14 -19.27 1.85
N GLY A 43 -11.27 -18.43 1.29
CA GLY A 43 -9.91 -18.27 1.77
C GLY A 43 -9.28 -16.95 1.35
N TRP A 44 -8.26 -16.55 2.08
CA TRP A 44 -7.44 -15.41 1.72
C TRP A 44 -5.99 -15.64 2.17
N HIS A 45 -5.05 -14.96 1.54
CA HIS A 45 -3.66 -14.97 2.01
C HIS A 45 -3.56 -14.20 3.31
N LYS A 46 -3.42 -14.92 4.44
CA LYS A 46 -3.54 -14.36 5.79
C LYS A 46 -2.29 -13.57 6.21
N LYS A 47 -1.10 -14.05 5.81
CA LYS A 47 0.19 -13.45 6.17
C LYS A 47 1.31 -13.95 5.27
N PHE A 48 2.35 -13.14 5.13
CA PHE A 48 3.58 -13.54 4.43
C PHE A 48 4.13 -14.89 4.92
N GLY A 49 4.45 -15.77 3.97
CA GLY A 49 4.94 -17.12 4.23
C GLY A 49 3.90 -18.14 4.65
N GLY A 50 2.63 -17.73 4.80
CA GLY A 50 1.49 -18.64 5.02
C GLY A 50 0.93 -19.22 3.72
N PRO A 51 -0.11 -20.07 3.81
CA PRO A 51 -0.81 -20.62 2.65
C PRO A 51 -1.41 -19.51 1.76
N HIS A 52 -1.48 -19.76 0.47
CA HIS A 52 -2.18 -18.87 -0.47
C HIS A 52 -3.69 -19.00 -0.34
N ALA A 53 -4.41 -18.04 -0.88
CA ALA A 53 -5.87 -17.95 -0.77
C ALA A 53 -6.60 -19.18 -1.30
N GLU A 54 -6.11 -19.75 -2.41
CA GLU A 54 -6.68 -20.94 -3.04
C GLU A 54 -6.55 -22.15 -2.11
N ILE A 55 -5.39 -22.32 -1.47
CA ILE A 55 -5.14 -23.41 -0.52
C ILE A 55 -6.03 -23.26 0.72
N GLU A 56 -6.16 -22.05 1.26
CA GLU A 56 -7.07 -21.77 2.38
C GLU A 56 -8.53 -22.06 2.00
N ALA A 57 -8.97 -21.69 0.79
CA ALA A 57 -10.33 -21.96 0.32
C ALA A 57 -10.60 -23.46 0.12
N ILE A 58 -9.65 -24.22 -0.44
CA ILE A 58 -9.73 -25.67 -0.58
C ILE A 58 -9.81 -26.34 0.80
N ASN A 59 -8.92 -25.95 1.73
CA ASN A 59 -8.93 -26.51 3.08
C ASN A 59 -10.25 -26.23 3.79
N ASN A 60 -10.79 -25.02 3.65
CA ASN A 60 -12.09 -24.63 4.22
C ASN A 60 -13.25 -25.46 3.63
N ALA A 61 -13.24 -25.75 2.32
CA ALA A 61 -14.22 -26.64 1.72
C ALA A 61 -14.13 -28.06 2.30
N HIS A 62 -12.92 -28.62 2.41
CA HIS A 62 -12.72 -29.95 2.97
C HIS A 62 -13.11 -30.05 4.45
N GLU A 63 -12.79 -29.03 5.28
CA GLU A 63 -13.23 -28.93 6.67
C GLU A 63 -14.77 -28.95 6.80
N ASN A 64 -15.47 -28.41 5.81
CA ASN A 64 -16.93 -28.43 5.72
C ASN A 64 -17.48 -29.70 5.02
N ASN A 65 -16.65 -30.72 4.78
CA ASN A 65 -16.99 -31.95 4.07
C ASN A 65 -17.58 -31.71 2.66
N CYS A 66 -17.14 -30.65 1.98
CA CYS A 66 -17.55 -30.34 0.61
C CYS A 66 -16.52 -30.86 -0.40
N ASP A 67 -17.00 -31.50 -1.47
CA ASP A 67 -16.17 -31.89 -2.61
C ASP A 67 -15.96 -30.68 -3.53
N VAL A 68 -14.71 -30.39 -3.83
CA VAL A 68 -14.28 -29.26 -4.69
C VAL A 68 -14.36 -29.64 -6.18
N ARG A 69 -14.44 -30.92 -6.51
CA ARG A 69 -14.47 -31.42 -7.88
C ARG A 69 -15.65 -30.86 -8.66
N GLY A 70 -15.37 -30.38 -9.88
CA GLY A 70 -16.38 -29.80 -10.78
C GLY A 70 -16.87 -28.42 -10.38
N SER A 71 -16.30 -27.80 -9.32
CA SER A 71 -16.62 -26.45 -8.85
C SER A 71 -16.04 -25.36 -9.74
N THR A 72 -16.51 -24.11 -9.55
CA THR A 72 -15.93 -22.88 -10.09
C THR A 72 -15.16 -22.15 -9.00
N VAL A 73 -13.93 -21.77 -9.28
CA VAL A 73 -13.04 -21.03 -8.38
C VAL A 73 -12.96 -19.58 -8.83
N TYR A 74 -13.23 -18.63 -7.93
CA TYR A 74 -13.10 -17.21 -8.13
C TYR A 74 -11.90 -16.71 -7.32
N VAL A 75 -10.89 -16.21 -7.98
CA VAL A 75 -9.64 -15.76 -7.35
C VAL A 75 -9.23 -14.37 -7.83
N THR A 76 -8.84 -13.49 -6.93
CA THR A 76 -8.56 -12.07 -7.25
C THR A 76 -7.29 -11.85 -8.06
N LEU A 77 -6.38 -12.83 -8.10
CA LEU A 77 -5.11 -12.81 -8.82
C LEU A 77 -4.86 -14.16 -9.49
N GLU A 78 -4.17 -14.17 -10.63
CA GLU A 78 -3.73 -15.39 -11.32
C GLU A 78 -3.08 -16.38 -10.33
N PRO A 79 -3.53 -17.65 -10.28
CA PRO A 79 -2.91 -18.67 -9.44
C PRO A 79 -1.44 -18.90 -9.78
N CYS A 80 -0.60 -18.96 -8.77
CA CYS A 80 0.85 -19.09 -8.96
C CYS A 80 1.23 -20.39 -9.68
N SER A 81 2.33 -20.31 -10.47
CA SER A 81 2.86 -21.40 -11.30
C SER A 81 4.23 -21.92 -10.86
N HIS A 82 4.89 -21.23 -9.92
CA HIS A 82 6.24 -21.58 -9.48
C HIS A 82 6.25 -22.39 -8.19
N TYR A 83 7.21 -23.30 -8.07
CA TYR A 83 7.49 -24.04 -6.84
C TYR A 83 8.19 -23.10 -5.85
N GLY A 84 7.52 -22.85 -4.73
CA GLY A 84 8.10 -22.17 -3.59
C GLY A 84 8.35 -23.16 -2.45
N LYS A 85 7.86 -22.86 -1.24
CA LYS A 85 7.83 -23.80 -0.12
C LYS A 85 6.74 -24.88 -0.29
N THR A 86 5.77 -24.62 -1.15
CA THR A 86 4.64 -25.50 -1.49
C THR A 86 4.50 -25.59 -3.00
N PRO A 87 3.84 -26.65 -3.53
CA PRO A 87 3.51 -26.74 -4.95
C PRO A 87 2.65 -25.55 -5.41
N PRO A 88 2.68 -25.21 -6.73
CA PRO A 88 1.91 -24.13 -7.31
C PRO A 88 0.40 -24.28 -7.07
N CYS A 89 -0.30 -23.17 -6.83
CA CYS A 89 -1.76 -23.19 -6.67
C CYS A 89 -2.47 -23.68 -7.91
N ALA A 90 -1.97 -23.36 -9.12
CA ALA A 90 -2.53 -23.87 -10.37
C ALA A 90 -2.53 -25.40 -10.44
N GLU A 91 -1.42 -26.06 -10.07
CA GLU A 91 -1.34 -27.53 -10.00
C GLU A 91 -2.26 -28.11 -8.93
N ARG A 92 -2.38 -27.44 -7.77
CA ARG A 92 -3.27 -27.90 -6.71
C ARG A 92 -4.75 -27.83 -7.16
N LEU A 93 -5.16 -26.76 -7.81
CA LEU A 93 -6.53 -26.63 -8.36
C LEU A 93 -6.80 -27.70 -9.42
N ALA A 94 -5.82 -28.00 -10.29
CA ALA A 94 -5.92 -29.08 -11.27
C ALA A 94 -6.09 -30.45 -10.60
N LYS A 95 -5.32 -30.73 -9.55
CA LYS A 95 -5.43 -31.98 -8.79
C LYS A 95 -6.77 -32.14 -8.07
N GLU A 96 -7.36 -31.07 -7.59
CA GLU A 96 -8.68 -31.07 -6.97
C GLU A 96 -9.81 -31.28 -8.00
N GLY A 97 -9.52 -31.14 -9.30
CA GLY A 97 -10.49 -31.39 -10.38
C GLY A 97 -11.56 -30.32 -10.50
N VAL A 98 -11.24 -29.06 -10.26
CA VAL A 98 -12.16 -27.93 -10.48
C VAL A 98 -12.49 -27.80 -11.96
N SER A 99 -13.69 -27.32 -12.31
CA SER A 99 -14.12 -27.20 -13.70
C SER A 99 -13.78 -25.87 -14.35
N GLN A 100 -13.73 -24.81 -13.55
CA GLN A 100 -13.50 -23.45 -14.04
C GLN A 100 -12.75 -22.61 -13.00
N VAL A 101 -11.90 -21.72 -13.49
CA VAL A 101 -11.26 -20.65 -12.68
C VAL A 101 -11.58 -19.30 -13.29
N VAL A 102 -12.14 -18.39 -12.49
CA VAL A 102 -12.39 -16.99 -12.84
C VAL A 102 -11.32 -16.14 -12.16
N ILE A 103 -10.55 -15.41 -12.93
CA ILE A 103 -9.39 -14.62 -12.47
C ILE A 103 -9.74 -13.14 -12.46
N GLY A 104 -9.49 -12.44 -11.33
CA GLY A 104 -9.71 -11.02 -11.19
C GLY A 104 -8.71 -10.18 -11.98
N MET A 105 -7.43 -10.46 -11.82
CA MET A 105 -6.34 -9.81 -12.58
C MET A 105 -5.20 -10.80 -12.87
N GLN A 106 -4.48 -10.55 -13.95
CA GLN A 106 -3.28 -11.30 -14.30
C GLN A 106 -2.10 -10.88 -13.41
N ASP A 107 -1.17 -11.81 -13.14
CA ASP A 107 0.00 -11.50 -12.32
C ASP A 107 0.94 -10.55 -13.08
N PRO A 108 1.31 -9.39 -12.50
CA PRO A 108 2.24 -8.45 -13.12
C PRO A 108 3.70 -8.94 -13.15
N ASN A 109 4.03 -10.00 -12.42
CA ASN A 109 5.36 -10.59 -12.41
C ASN A 109 5.61 -11.33 -13.72
N THR A 110 6.54 -10.87 -14.52
CA THR A 110 6.90 -11.47 -15.83
C THR A 110 7.31 -12.94 -15.75
N LEU A 111 7.73 -13.43 -14.59
CA LEU A 111 8.08 -14.83 -14.36
C LEU A 111 6.86 -15.73 -14.17
N VAL A 112 5.71 -15.17 -13.84
CA VAL A 112 4.45 -15.91 -13.57
C VAL A 112 3.45 -15.69 -14.69
N ASN A 113 3.40 -14.48 -15.22
CA ASN A 113 2.46 -13.96 -16.20
C ASN A 113 1.98 -14.98 -17.25
N GLY A 114 0.78 -15.50 -17.09
CA GLY A 114 0.13 -16.46 -17.98
C GLY A 114 0.57 -17.93 -17.79
N GLN A 115 1.54 -18.23 -16.94
CA GLN A 115 1.97 -19.63 -16.73
C GLN A 115 0.98 -20.40 -15.86
N GLY A 116 0.39 -19.76 -14.86
CA GLY A 116 -0.66 -20.36 -14.04
C GLY A 116 -1.90 -20.69 -14.88
N ILE A 117 -2.26 -19.79 -15.79
CA ILE A 117 -3.34 -19.97 -16.76
C ILE A 117 -3.07 -21.19 -17.64
N ARG A 118 -1.86 -21.33 -18.22
CA ARG A 118 -1.49 -22.46 -19.07
C ARG A 118 -1.60 -23.80 -18.35
N ILE A 119 -1.10 -23.90 -17.10
CA ILE A 119 -1.21 -25.11 -16.30
C ILE A 119 -2.68 -25.52 -16.13
N LEU A 120 -3.56 -24.58 -15.85
CA LEU A 120 -4.99 -24.85 -15.71
C LEU A 120 -5.65 -25.30 -17.02
N GLU A 121 -5.34 -24.61 -18.14
CA GLU A 121 -5.88 -24.96 -19.47
C GLU A 121 -5.37 -26.31 -19.95
N GLU A 122 -4.09 -26.64 -19.77
CA GLU A 122 -3.49 -27.95 -20.07
C GLU A 122 -4.13 -29.08 -19.24
N ALA A 123 -4.63 -28.77 -18.04
CA ALA A 123 -5.39 -29.72 -17.22
C ALA A 123 -6.89 -29.80 -17.62
N GLY A 124 -7.33 -29.10 -18.69
CA GLY A 124 -8.70 -29.10 -19.17
C GLY A 124 -9.65 -28.21 -18.36
N ILE A 125 -9.12 -27.32 -17.52
CA ILE A 125 -9.90 -26.38 -16.71
C ILE A 125 -10.20 -25.14 -17.54
N LYS A 126 -11.46 -24.73 -17.56
CA LYS A 126 -11.87 -23.49 -18.24
C LYS A 126 -11.36 -22.28 -17.47
N VAL A 127 -10.57 -21.40 -18.11
CA VAL A 127 -10.12 -20.14 -17.50
C VAL A 127 -10.86 -18.96 -18.14
N THR A 128 -11.34 -18.04 -17.31
CA THR A 128 -11.99 -16.80 -17.74
C THR A 128 -11.55 -15.65 -16.85
N PHE A 129 -11.65 -14.41 -17.35
CA PHE A 129 -11.41 -13.21 -16.56
C PHE A 129 -12.73 -12.60 -16.07
N ALA A 130 -12.68 -11.94 -14.94
CA ALA A 130 -13.76 -11.13 -14.41
C ALA A 130 -14.03 -9.91 -15.30
N SER A 131 -15.13 -9.17 -15.00
CA SER A 131 -15.44 -7.92 -15.69
C SER A 131 -14.31 -6.87 -15.51
N GLU A 132 -14.25 -5.89 -16.43
CA GLU A 132 -13.25 -4.81 -16.35
C GLU A 132 -13.35 -4.04 -15.03
N GLU A 133 -14.58 -3.83 -14.53
CA GLU A 133 -14.81 -3.17 -13.25
C GLU A 133 -14.18 -3.94 -12.08
N ILE A 134 -14.33 -5.26 -12.06
CA ILE A 134 -13.72 -6.15 -11.05
C ILE A 134 -12.20 -6.18 -11.22
N ASN A 135 -11.70 -6.24 -12.45
CA ASN A 135 -10.26 -6.19 -12.73
C ASN A 135 -9.61 -4.92 -12.15
N GLU A 136 -10.21 -3.75 -12.38
CA GLU A 136 -9.73 -2.47 -11.83
C GLU A 136 -9.79 -2.43 -10.28
N GLN A 137 -10.78 -3.08 -9.66
CA GLN A 137 -10.81 -3.23 -8.20
C GLN A 137 -9.66 -4.13 -7.70
N CYS A 138 -9.36 -5.23 -8.39
CA CYS A 138 -8.23 -6.10 -8.06
C CYS A 138 -6.88 -5.40 -8.24
N LYS A 139 -6.70 -4.63 -9.31
CA LYS A 139 -5.51 -3.77 -9.52
C LYS A 139 -5.37 -2.72 -8.42
N THR A 140 -6.46 -2.03 -8.07
CA THR A 140 -6.47 -1.04 -6.99
C THR A 140 -6.07 -1.66 -5.65
N LEU A 141 -6.56 -2.86 -5.35
CA LEU A 141 -6.23 -3.61 -4.15
C LEU A 141 -4.72 -3.91 -4.09
N ASN A 142 -4.13 -4.31 -5.21
CA ASN A 142 -2.74 -4.74 -5.31
C ASN A 142 -1.82 -3.71 -6.00
N LYS A 143 -2.20 -2.42 -5.99
CA LYS A 143 -1.45 -1.34 -6.64
C LYS A 143 0.05 -1.33 -6.27
N GLY A 144 0.37 -1.53 -4.99
CA GLY A 144 1.76 -1.57 -4.52
C GLY A 144 2.53 -2.76 -5.09
N PHE A 145 1.93 -3.94 -5.14
CA PHE A 145 2.51 -5.13 -5.75
C PHE A 145 2.80 -4.90 -7.24
N ILE A 146 1.84 -4.32 -7.97
CA ILE A 146 2.01 -3.96 -9.39
C ILE A 146 3.18 -2.98 -9.56
N PHE A 147 3.24 -1.93 -8.73
CA PHE A 147 4.29 -0.90 -8.82
C PHE A 147 5.69 -1.46 -8.57
N VAL A 148 5.87 -2.31 -7.55
CA VAL A 148 7.17 -2.92 -7.27
C VAL A 148 7.62 -3.81 -8.43
N HIS A 149 6.71 -4.59 -9.04
CA HIS A 149 7.07 -5.45 -10.17
C HIS A 149 7.39 -4.67 -11.44
N LYS A 150 6.57 -3.66 -11.77
CA LYS A 150 6.75 -2.84 -12.99
C LYS A 150 7.86 -1.79 -12.86
N TYR A 151 7.92 -1.09 -11.73
CA TYR A 151 8.72 0.13 -11.59
C TYR A 151 9.80 0.06 -10.52
N LYS A 152 9.96 -1.07 -9.85
CA LYS A 152 10.97 -1.34 -8.81
C LYS A 152 10.91 -0.37 -7.62
N ARG A 153 9.74 0.23 -7.38
CA ARG A 153 9.48 1.14 -6.27
C ARG A 153 8.09 0.94 -5.66
N PRO A 154 7.85 1.30 -4.39
CA PRO A 154 6.52 1.29 -3.80
C PRO A 154 5.56 2.25 -4.52
N PHE A 155 4.26 2.00 -4.37
CA PHE A 155 3.23 2.98 -4.67
C PHE A 155 3.22 4.06 -3.58
N VAL A 156 3.39 5.34 -3.97
CA VAL A 156 3.56 6.47 -3.04
C VAL A 156 2.28 7.28 -2.92
N THR A 157 1.75 7.39 -1.71
CA THR A 157 0.63 8.26 -1.36
C THR A 157 1.10 9.45 -0.56
N LEU A 158 0.87 10.68 -1.07
CA LEU A 158 1.09 11.91 -0.31
C LEU A 158 -0.12 12.18 0.59
N LYS A 159 0.13 12.41 1.87
CA LYS A 159 -0.88 12.92 2.80
C LYS A 159 -0.47 14.29 3.29
N ALA A 160 -1.32 15.28 3.11
CA ALA A 160 -1.11 16.62 3.66
C ALA A 160 -2.33 17.07 4.49
N ALA A 161 -2.08 17.72 5.62
CA ALA A 161 -3.09 18.50 6.34
C ALA A 161 -2.76 19.98 6.13
N ILE A 162 -3.71 20.73 5.59
CA ILE A 162 -3.53 22.12 5.19
C ILE A 162 -4.68 23.00 5.68
N SER A 163 -4.39 24.26 5.88
CA SER A 163 -5.40 25.30 6.02
C SER A 163 -6.11 25.60 4.69
N LEU A 164 -7.19 26.36 4.70
CA LEU A 164 -7.93 26.74 3.50
C LEU A 164 -7.06 27.56 2.51
N ASP A 165 -6.08 28.30 3.01
CA ASP A 165 -5.07 29.02 2.23
C ASP A 165 -3.79 28.22 1.96
N GLY A 166 -3.85 26.89 2.10
CA GLY A 166 -2.81 25.95 1.67
C GLY A 166 -1.58 25.84 2.57
N LYS A 167 -1.65 26.27 3.85
CA LYS A 167 -0.52 26.24 4.78
C LYS A 167 -0.52 24.97 5.64
N MET A 168 0.66 24.42 5.88
CA MET A 168 0.92 23.22 6.69
C MET A 168 1.40 23.56 8.09
N CYS A 169 1.81 24.79 8.34
CA CYS A 169 2.14 25.34 9.67
C CYS A 169 2.07 26.87 9.64
N LEU A 170 1.94 27.47 10.80
CA LEU A 170 2.08 28.92 10.99
C LEU A 170 3.54 29.38 10.77
N ALA A 171 3.77 30.69 10.68
CA ALA A 171 5.10 31.27 10.53
C ALA A 171 6.08 30.85 11.65
N ASN A 172 5.59 30.70 12.88
CA ASN A 172 6.36 30.23 14.04
C ASN A 172 6.60 28.72 14.04
N GLY A 173 6.15 27.97 13.02
CA GLY A 173 6.30 26.52 12.92
C GLY A 173 5.21 25.69 13.59
N SER A 174 4.26 26.30 14.30
CA SER A 174 3.16 25.57 14.94
C SER A 174 2.26 24.88 13.91
N SER A 175 2.04 23.56 14.07
CA SER A 175 1.26 22.71 13.15
C SER A 175 0.18 21.88 13.86
N LYS A 176 0.13 21.84 15.19
CA LYS A 176 -0.82 21.03 15.99
C LYS A 176 -1.92 21.91 16.58
N TRP A 177 -3.22 21.62 16.30
CA TRP A 177 -3.75 20.68 15.32
C TRP A 177 -4.41 21.48 14.20
N ILE A 178 -4.02 21.22 12.95
CA ILE A 178 -4.62 21.91 11.80
C ILE A 178 -6.04 21.39 11.60
N THR A 179 -6.19 20.04 11.55
CA THR A 179 -7.45 19.33 11.29
C THR A 179 -8.04 18.72 12.55
N GLY A 180 -9.34 18.42 12.50
CA GLY A 180 -10.11 17.85 13.59
C GLY A 180 -9.82 16.37 13.87
N GLU A 181 -10.57 15.82 14.83
CA GLU A 181 -10.35 14.44 15.31
C GLU A 181 -10.67 13.38 14.25
N GLU A 182 -11.76 13.56 13.49
CA GLU A 182 -12.15 12.61 12.44
C GLU A 182 -11.10 12.51 11.32
N ALA A 183 -10.53 13.64 10.93
CA ALA A 183 -9.43 13.69 9.95
C ALA A 183 -8.16 13.00 10.50
N ARG A 184 -7.85 13.17 11.79
CA ARG A 184 -6.74 12.46 12.43
C ARG A 184 -6.99 10.95 12.52
N LYS A 185 -8.23 10.52 12.81
CA LYS A 185 -8.62 9.10 12.79
C LYS A 185 -8.44 8.51 11.39
N GLU A 186 -8.84 9.22 10.34
CA GLU A 186 -8.61 8.80 8.95
C GLU A 186 -7.11 8.66 8.64
N ALA A 187 -6.25 9.54 9.17
CA ALA A 187 -4.80 9.37 9.01
C ALA A 187 -4.29 8.07 9.66
N HIS A 188 -4.87 7.62 10.78
CA HIS A 188 -4.55 6.32 11.38
C HIS A 188 -5.06 5.14 10.53
N VAL A 189 -6.20 5.27 9.86
CA VAL A 189 -6.65 4.29 8.85
C VAL A 189 -5.61 4.20 7.73
N MET A 190 -5.21 5.33 7.16
CA MET A 190 -4.19 5.35 6.11
C MET A 190 -2.87 4.70 6.54
N ARG A 191 -2.42 4.92 7.78
CA ARG A 191 -1.21 4.25 8.30
C ARG A 191 -1.38 2.74 8.38
N SER A 192 -2.56 2.25 8.75
CA SER A 192 -2.83 0.80 8.82
C SER A 192 -2.94 0.14 7.44
N GLU A 193 -3.18 0.92 6.39
CA GLU A 193 -3.31 0.48 5.00
C GLU A 193 -2.00 0.58 4.20
N ASN A 194 -0.94 1.12 4.79
CA ASN A 194 0.35 1.26 4.14
C ASN A 194 1.44 0.47 4.87
N ASP A 195 2.37 -0.13 4.11
CA ASP A 195 3.50 -0.88 4.68
C ASP A 195 4.49 0.03 5.39
N ALA A 196 4.64 1.26 4.89
CA ALA A 196 5.54 2.24 5.48
C ALA A 196 4.91 3.64 5.52
N VAL A 197 5.34 4.43 6.53
CA VAL A 197 5.09 5.87 6.64
C VAL A 197 6.43 6.61 6.69
N LEU A 198 6.57 7.65 5.87
CA LEU A 198 7.82 8.40 5.73
C LEU A 198 7.66 9.86 6.14
N VAL A 199 8.63 10.35 6.90
CA VAL A 199 8.78 11.77 7.28
C VAL A 199 10.21 12.22 7.10
N GLY A 200 10.43 13.54 7.03
CA GLY A 200 11.76 14.12 7.15
C GLY A 200 12.13 14.38 8.62
N VAL A 201 13.41 14.38 8.94
CA VAL A 201 13.92 14.61 10.29
C VAL A 201 13.42 15.91 10.92
N ASN A 202 13.19 16.95 10.14
CA ASN A 202 12.66 18.20 10.67
C ASN A 202 11.26 18.04 11.28
N THR A 203 10.43 17.12 10.75
CA THR A 203 9.15 16.76 11.34
C THR A 203 9.34 16.01 12.66
N VAL A 204 10.35 15.13 12.75
CA VAL A 204 10.67 14.42 14.00
C VAL A 204 11.09 15.41 15.08
N ILE A 205 12.00 16.34 14.75
CA ILE A 205 12.50 17.33 15.71
C ILE A 205 11.41 18.31 16.18
N ALA A 206 10.53 18.74 15.26
CA ALA A 206 9.51 19.74 15.57
C ALA A 206 8.31 19.14 16.33
N ASP A 207 7.86 17.94 15.94
CA ASP A 207 6.58 17.38 16.38
C ASP A 207 6.71 16.18 17.30
N ASP A 208 7.88 15.55 17.38
CA ASP A 208 8.13 14.29 18.09
C ASP A 208 6.98 13.27 17.88
N PRO A 209 6.70 12.88 16.62
CA PRO A 209 5.56 12.05 16.29
C PRO A 209 5.85 10.56 16.55
N GLU A 210 4.82 9.80 16.93
CA GLU A 210 4.95 8.34 17.03
C GLU A 210 4.74 7.63 15.67
N LEU A 211 3.88 8.14 14.80
CA LEU A 211 3.47 7.58 13.51
C LEU A 211 2.95 6.13 13.60
N THR A 212 2.41 5.75 14.75
CA THR A 212 1.78 4.45 15.00
C THR A 212 0.29 4.47 14.70
N VAL A 213 -0.33 3.29 14.63
CA VAL A 213 -1.78 3.09 14.53
C VAL A 213 -2.36 3.00 15.93
N ARG A 214 -3.26 3.93 16.34
CA ARG A 214 -3.79 4.02 17.71
C ARG A 214 -5.31 4.08 17.80
N HIS A 215 -5.97 4.73 16.86
CA HIS A 215 -7.41 5.01 16.94
C HIS A 215 -8.26 4.03 16.14
N VAL A 216 -7.64 3.08 15.47
CA VAL A 216 -8.28 2.06 14.64
C VAL A 216 -7.56 0.72 14.82
N LYS A 217 -8.22 -0.38 14.47
CA LYS A 217 -7.57 -1.69 14.40
C LYS A 217 -6.65 -1.73 13.17
N GLY A 218 -5.46 -2.28 13.32
CA GLY A 218 -4.51 -2.42 12.21
C GLY A 218 -3.09 -2.66 12.70
N VAL A 219 -2.18 -2.84 11.76
CA VAL A 219 -0.75 -3.08 12.00
C VAL A 219 0.02 -1.76 11.92
N ASN A 220 1.00 -1.57 12.81
CA ASN A 220 1.91 -0.43 12.70
C ASN A 220 2.75 -0.55 11.42
N PRO A 221 2.81 0.50 10.59
CA PRO A 221 3.72 0.54 9.43
C PRO A 221 5.19 0.63 9.87
N LEU A 222 6.10 0.34 8.95
CA LEU A 222 7.50 0.73 9.06
C LEU A 222 7.59 2.26 9.07
N ARG A 223 8.16 2.86 10.11
CA ARG A 223 8.36 4.30 10.20
C ARG A 223 9.73 4.65 9.60
N VAL A 224 9.72 5.48 8.56
CA VAL A 224 10.91 5.85 7.81
C VAL A 224 11.22 7.32 8.04
N VAL A 225 12.46 7.63 8.43
CA VAL A 225 12.94 9.00 8.62
C VAL A 225 14.01 9.31 7.58
N LEU A 226 13.82 10.33 6.76
CA LEU A 226 14.87 10.88 5.91
C LEU A 226 15.74 11.84 6.75
N ASP A 227 16.98 11.44 7.00
CA ASP A 227 17.91 12.18 7.88
C ASP A 227 19.36 12.07 7.42
N SER A 228 19.72 12.85 6.40
CA SER A 228 21.06 12.82 5.80
C SER A 228 22.22 13.05 6.76
N LYS A 229 21.98 13.59 7.97
CA LYS A 229 23.00 13.95 8.96
C LYS A 229 22.81 13.28 10.33
N LEU A 230 21.88 12.32 10.44
CA LEU A 230 21.56 11.63 11.70
C LEU A 230 21.26 12.59 12.85
N ARG A 231 20.36 13.57 12.62
CA ARG A 231 19.89 14.53 13.63
C ARG A 231 18.71 14.04 14.45
N THR A 232 18.15 12.88 14.10
CA THR A 232 17.05 12.25 14.84
C THR A 232 17.48 12.02 16.28
N PRO A 233 16.76 12.54 17.29
CA PRO A 233 17.06 12.28 18.68
C PRO A 233 16.90 10.79 19.01
N ALA A 234 17.81 10.22 19.78
CA ALA A 234 17.76 8.82 20.18
C ALA A 234 16.56 8.48 21.07
N GLU A 235 16.02 9.49 21.75
CA GLU A 235 14.81 9.41 22.60
C GLU A 235 13.51 9.69 21.84
N ALA A 236 13.56 9.98 20.54
CA ALA A 236 12.40 10.32 19.74
C ALA A 236 11.34 9.19 19.75
N LYS A 237 10.08 9.56 19.95
CA LYS A 237 8.93 8.61 20.03
C LYS A 237 8.77 7.73 18.82
N ILE A 238 9.22 8.21 17.64
CA ILE A 238 9.15 7.45 16.40
C ILE A 238 9.94 6.14 16.45
N ILE A 239 10.96 6.03 17.31
CA ILE A 239 11.80 4.84 17.44
C ILE A 239 11.02 3.68 18.08
N ALA A 240 10.21 3.94 19.11
CA ALA A 240 9.25 3.02 19.79
C ALA A 240 9.78 1.63 20.19
N ARG A 241 11.03 1.28 19.93
CA ARG A 241 11.73 0.01 20.26
C ARG A 241 10.99 -1.28 19.82
N ASP A 242 10.16 -1.19 18.78
CA ASP A 242 9.42 -2.32 18.20
C ASP A 242 10.07 -2.88 16.92
N GLY A 243 11.29 -2.43 16.60
CA GLY A 243 12.03 -2.81 15.39
C GLY A 243 11.48 -2.24 14.08
N LYS A 244 10.48 -1.37 14.15
CA LYS A 244 9.80 -0.80 12.97
C LYS A 244 10.17 0.67 12.71
N CYS A 245 11.36 1.13 13.12
CA CYS A 245 11.89 2.43 12.77
C CYS A 245 13.14 2.26 11.90
N LEU A 246 13.16 2.95 10.75
CA LEU A 246 14.27 2.98 9.82
C LEU A 246 14.67 4.43 9.57
N VAL A 247 15.91 4.77 9.91
CA VAL A 247 16.51 6.07 9.58
C VAL A 247 17.37 5.89 8.33
N ILE A 248 17.07 6.66 7.29
CA ILE A 248 17.84 6.66 6.03
C ILE A 248 18.75 7.87 6.02
N THR A 249 20.03 7.62 5.85
CA THR A 249 21.08 8.65 5.90
C THR A 249 22.00 8.58 4.67
N GLY A 250 22.82 9.62 4.49
CA GLY A 250 23.86 9.65 3.48
C GLY A 250 25.07 8.78 3.85
N GLU A 251 25.91 8.48 2.86
CA GLU A 251 27.07 7.60 3.01
C GLU A 251 28.11 8.11 4.04
N THR A 252 28.21 9.42 4.19
CA THR A 252 29.22 10.08 5.05
C THR A 252 28.70 10.49 6.43
N ALA A 253 27.55 9.95 6.87
CA ALA A 253 26.97 10.31 8.15
C ALA A 253 27.83 9.86 9.35
N ASP A 254 27.69 10.57 10.46
CA ASP A 254 28.43 10.39 11.71
C ASP A 254 28.17 9.00 12.32
N SER A 255 29.23 8.22 12.51
CA SER A 255 29.14 6.83 13.03
C SER A 255 28.74 6.76 14.51
N GLU A 256 29.07 7.76 15.34
CA GLU A 256 28.69 7.77 16.76
C GLU A 256 27.17 8.02 16.89
N ARG A 257 26.62 8.91 16.06
CA ARG A 257 25.16 9.14 16.00
C ARG A 257 24.42 7.92 15.48
N GLU A 258 24.98 7.23 14.47
CA GLU A 258 24.42 5.99 13.98
C GLU A 258 24.34 4.93 15.08
N LYS A 259 25.43 4.72 15.82
CA LYS A 259 25.49 3.79 16.94
C LYS A 259 24.43 4.12 18.00
N ALA A 260 24.31 5.39 18.39
CA ALA A 260 23.31 5.83 19.35
C ALA A 260 21.86 5.52 18.89
N LEU A 261 21.55 5.71 17.62
CA LEU A 261 20.23 5.39 17.06
C LEU A 261 19.97 3.87 17.03
N ILE A 262 20.97 3.06 16.70
CA ILE A 262 20.87 1.60 16.72
C ILE A 262 20.65 1.10 18.16
N GLU A 263 21.40 1.62 19.13
CA GLU A 263 21.23 1.29 20.55
C GLU A 263 19.85 1.72 21.09
N ALA A 264 19.29 2.80 20.56
CA ALA A 264 17.93 3.23 20.85
C ALA A 264 16.85 2.31 20.26
N GLY A 265 17.21 1.44 19.30
CA GLY A 265 16.31 0.47 18.67
C GLY A 265 15.86 0.82 17.25
N ALA A 266 16.47 1.84 16.61
CA ALA A 266 16.27 2.12 15.21
C ALA A 266 17.16 1.23 14.32
N ARG A 267 16.68 0.96 13.09
CA ARG A 267 17.54 0.48 12.01
C ARG A 267 18.08 1.69 11.27
N VAL A 268 19.31 1.64 10.81
CA VAL A 268 19.93 2.71 10.01
C VAL A 268 20.35 2.15 8.66
N ALA A 269 20.06 2.86 7.58
CA ALA A 269 20.51 2.52 6.24
C ALA A 269 21.25 3.70 5.62
N ARG A 270 22.47 3.46 5.11
CA ARG A 270 23.26 4.42 4.36
C ARG A 270 22.97 4.26 2.88
N LEU A 271 22.49 5.31 2.23
CA LEU A 271 22.14 5.28 0.81
C LEU A 271 22.78 6.49 0.09
N PRO A 272 23.05 6.35 -1.21
CA PRO A 272 23.33 7.50 -2.07
C PRO A 272 22.16 8.49 -2.04
N GLU A 273 22.47 9.77 -2.28
CA GLU A 273 21.44 10.81 -2.32
C GLU A 273 20.39 10.56 -3.40
N GLY A 274 19.14 11.00 -3.13
CA GLY A 274 18.02 10.95 -4.05
C GLY A 274 16.87 10.05 -3.58
N LEU A 275 15.64 10.52 -3.81
CA LEU A 275 14.42 9.78 -3.44
C LEU A 275 14.25 8.46 -4.20
N HIS A 276 14.76 8.36 -5.43
CA HIS A 276 14.76 7.11 -6.19
C HIS A 276 15.49 5.98 -5.45
N ASN A 277 16.70 6.24 -4.93
CA ASN A 277 17.49 5.27 -4.17
C ASN A 277 16.75 4.84 -2.89
N VAL A 278 16.07 5.78 -2.23
CA VAL A 278 15.23 5.49 -1.06
C VAL A 278 14.08 4.56 -1.42
N LEU A 279 13.35 4.84 -2.49
CA LEU A 279 12.20 4.05 -2.90
C LEU A 279 12.61 2.64 -3.37
N GLU A 280 13.70 2.53 -4.13
CA GLU A 280 14.24 1.25 -4.58
C GLU A 280 14.68 0.40 -3.38
N TYR A 281 15.39 1.00 -2.42
CA TYR A 281 15.75 0.33 -1.17
C TYR A 281 14.52 -0.14 -0.40
N LEU A 282 13.49 0.68 -0.24
CA LEU A 282 12.25 0.30 0.46
C LEU A 282 11.56 -0.87 -0.25
N ALA A 283 11.50 -0.87 -1.59
CA ALA A 283 10.97 -1.99 -2.35
C ALA A 283 11.75 -3.29 -2.10
N SER A 284 13.10 -3.22 -2.07
CA SER A 284 13.95 -4.36 -1.74
C SER A 284 13.74 -4.90 -0.32
N GLN A 285 13.25 -4.06 0.60
CA GLN A 285 12.86 -4.44 1.97
C GLN A 285 11.42 -4.99 2.05
N GLY A 286 10.72 -5.16 0.92
CA GLY A 286 9.37 -5.70 0.87
C GLY A 286 8.25 -4.66 1.10
N VAL A 287 8.57 -3.37 1.07
CA VAL A 287 7.58 -2.29 1.14
C VAL A 287 6.89 -2.15 -0.21
N LEU A 288 5.59 -2.42 -0.26
CA LEU A 288 4.77 -2.29 -1.47
C LEU A 288 4.10 -0.91 -1.54
N THR A 289 3.70 -0.38 -0.40
CA THR A 289 2.98 0.90 -0.29
C THR A 289 3.64 1.82 0.72
N LEU A 290 3.83 3.08 0.33
CA LEU A 290 4.44 4.11 1.14
C LEU A 290 3.50 5.30 1.27
N MET A 291 3.19 5.71 2.50
CA MET A 291 2.55 6.99 2.77
C MET A 291 3.59 8.01 3.23
N THR A 292 3.60 9.20 2.65
CA THR A 292 4.41 10.30 3.18
C THR A 292 3.54 11.25 4.00
N GLU A 293 3.90 11.44 5.26
CA GLU A 293 3.32 12.45 6.17
C GLU A 293 4.34 13.55 6.48
N GLY A 294 5.29 13.77 5.58
CA GLY A 294 6.38 14.70 5.77
C GLY A 294 5.93 16.16 5.85
N GLY A 295 6.81 17.02 6.36
CA GLY A 295 6.65 18.46 6.22
C GLY A 295 6.71 18.90 4.75
N ALA A 296 6.38 20.17 4.50
CA ALA A 296 6.29 20.74 3.15
C ALA A 296 7.48 20.40 2.24
N GLY A 297 8.71 20.39 2.76
CA GLY A 297 9.92 20.09 1.98
C GLY A 297 9.93 18.68 1.40
N VAL A 298 9.61 17.65 2.20
CA VAL A 298 9.55 16.25 1.73
C VAL A 298 8.47 16.08 0.69
N LEU A 299 7.25 16.57 0.96
CA LEU A 299 6.13 16.46 0.02
C LEU A 299 6.43 17.18 -1.30
N SER A 300 7.04 18.38 -1.23
CA SER A 300 7.46 19.15 -2.41
C SER A 300 8.51 18.39 -3.24
N SER A 301 9.47 17.70 -2.60
CA SER A 301 10.47 16.89 -3.31
C SER A 301 9.82 15.72 -4.06
N PHE A 302 8.91 14.99 -3.45
CA PHE A 302 8.18 13.91 -4.13
C PHE A 302 7.38 14.39 -5.34
N LEU A 303 6.72 15.55 -5.22
CA LEU A 303 5.96 16.15 -6.33
C LEU A 303 6.88 16.63 -7.44
N ARG A 304 7.98 17.33 -7.11
CA ARG A 304 8.95 17.85 -8.06
C ARG A 304 9.65 16.76 -8.86
N GLU A 305 9.96 15.64 -8.21
CA GLU A 305 10.63 14.52 -8.85
C GLU A 305 9.66 13.54 -9.55
N GLY A 306 8.32 13.81 -9.51
CA GLY A 306 7.32 12.95 -10.12
C GLY A 306 7.20 11.56 -9.46
N LEU A 307 7.56 11.45 -8.18
CA LEU A 307 7.61 10.20 -7.42
C LEU A 307 6.38 9.95 -6.55
N ALA A 308 5.37 10.78 -6.67
CA ALA A 308 4.09 10.65 -5.99
C ALA A 308 3.01 10.13 -6.95
N ASP A 309 2.25 9.12 -6.53
CA ASP A 309 1.24 8.45 -7.35
C ASP A 309 -0.18 8.87 -7.00
N TYR A 310 -0.42 9.11 -5.73
CA TYR A 310 -1.72 9.49 -5.18
C TYR A 310 -1.55 10.59 -4.15
N ALA A 311 -2.51 11.49 -4.07
CA ALA A 311 -2.51 12.52 -3.04
C ALA A 311 -3.84 12.54 -2.28
N LYS A 312 -3.75 12.79 -0.97
CA LYS A 312 -4.89 12.96 -0.08
C LYS A 312 -4.67 14.20 0.79
N PHE A 313 -5.39 15.26 0.46
CA PHE A 313 -5.34 16.54 1.14
C PHE A 313 -6.49 16.65 2.14
N PHE A 314 -6.15 16.89 3.41
CA PHE A 314 -7.08 17.22 4.48
C PHE A 314 -7.09 18.73 4.64
N ILE A 315 -8.21 19.38 4.34
CA ILE A 315 -8.34 20.84 4.28
C ILE A 315 -9.19 21.29 5.46
N ALA A 316 -8.56 21.99 6.39
CA ALA A 316 -9.27 22.58 7.53
C ALA A 316 -9.90 23.92 7.14
N PRO A 317 -11.08 24.29 7.65
CA PRO A 317 -11.73 25.58 7.42
C PRO A 317 -11.06 26.69 8.25
N ARG A 318 -9.75 26.84 8.10
CA ARG A 318 -8.90 27.82 8.79
C ARG A 318 -8.04 28.57 7.80
N ILE A 319 -7.78 29.84 8.06
CA ILE A 319 -6.87 30.68 7.28
C ILE A 319 -5.70 31.04 8.19
N PHE A 320 -4.49 30.69 7.77
CA PHE A 320 -3.27 30.91 8.57
C PHE A 320 -2.55 32.22 8.21
N GLY A 321 -2.78 32.73 7.01
CA GLY A 321 -2.05 33.90 6.49
C GLY A 321 -0.58 33.58 6.27
N GLU A 322 0.32 34.12 7.09
CA GLU A 322 1.73 33.77 7.04
C GLU A 322 1.97 32.34 7.56
N GLY A 323 2.72 31.56 6.78
CA GLY A 323 3.00 30.17 7.11
C GLY A 323 3.70 29.44 5.97
N ARG A 324 4.07 28.17 6.19
CA ARG A 324 4.71 27.33 5.18
C ARG A 324 3.69 26.37 4.58
N GLY A 325 3.65 26.29 3.26
CA GLY A 325 2.90 25.30 2.48
C GLY A 325 3.81 24.55 1.53
N LEU A 326 3.23 23.87 0.55
CA LEU A 326 4.00 23.24 -0.52
C LEU A 326 4.75 24.30 -1.32
N ASP A 327 6.03 24.08 -1.51
CA ASP A 327 6.90 24.89 -2.38
C ASP A 327 7.58 23.96 -3.37
N LEU A 328 7.03 23.91 -4.57
CA LEU A 328 7.53 23.00 -5.60
C LEU A 328 8.78 23.55 -6.30
N ALA A 329 9.02 24.85 -6.22
CA ALA A 329 10.02 25.54 -7.05
C ALA A 329 9.92 25.16 -8.54
N MET A 330 8.69 24.87 -9.00
CA MET A 330 8.37 24.51 -10.38
C MET A 330 7.68 25.71 -11.06
N ASN A 331 8.08 25.98 -12.29
CA ASN A 331 7.43 26.98 -13.12
C ASN A 331 6.62 26.27 -14.22
N PHE A 332 5.30 26.40 -14.17
CA PHE A 332 4.41 25.89 -15.21
C PHE A 332 4.12 26.97 -16.24
N PRO A 333 4.23 26.70 -17.54
CA PRO A 333 4.02 27.69 -18.59
C PRO A 333 2.57 28.20 -18.67
N ASP A 334 1.62 27.38 -18.24
CA ASP A 334 0.20 27.71 -18.13
C ASP A 334 -0.50 26.81 -17.10
N VAL A 335 -1.71 27.19 -16.68
CA VAL A 335 -2.50 26.46 -15.68
C VAL A 335 -2.83 25.03 -16.11
N GLY A 336 -3.01 24.80 -17.43
CA GLY A 336 -3.34 23.47 -17.96
C GLY A 336 -2.18 22.47 -17.85
N LYS A 337 -0.95 22.96 -17.66
CA LYS A 337 0.28 22.15 -17.45
C LYS A 337 0.61 21.92 -15.98
N ALA A 338 -0.11 22.56 -15.07
CA ALA A 338 0.09 22.35 -13.64
C ALA A 338 -0.25 20.89 -13.25
N LEU A 339 0.37 20.41 -12.17
CA LEU A 339 0.04 19.10 -11.59
C LEU A 339 -1.44 19.08 -11.21
N LYS A 340 -2.15 18.04 -11.64
CA LYS A 340 -3.57 17.85 -11.36
C LYS A 340 -3.85 16.47 -10.77
N LEU A 341 -4.97 16.36 -10.08
CA LEU A 341 -5.53 15.08 -9.67
C LEU A 341 -6.51 14.57 -10.73
N SER A 342 -6.52 13.28 -10.97
CA SER A 342 -7.52 12.57 -11.77
C SER A 342 -8.27 11.57 -10.89
N GLY A 343 -9.49 11.15 -11.30
CA GLY A 343 -10.34 10.28 -10.50
C GLY A 343 -10.65 10.88 -9.12
N VAL A 344 -10.86 12.20 -9.06
CA VAL A 344 -10.99 12.96 -7.82
C VAL A 344 -12.19 12.49 -7.03
N LYS A 345 -11.95 12.20 -5.74
CA LYS A 345 -12.97 11.96 -4.73
C LYS A 345 -12.89 13.03 -3.66
N SER A 346 -14.05 13.40 -3.11
CA SER A 346 -14.11 14.31 -1.97
C SER A 346 -15.09 13.82 -0.92
N LYS A 347 -14.76 14.06 0.35
CA LYS A 347 -15.65 13.76 1.47
C LYS A 347 -15.45 14.77 2.59
N ARG A 348 -16.48 14.96 3.41
CA ARG A 348 -16.41 15.73 4.65
C ARG A 348 -16.06 14.81 5.81
N LEU A 349 -15.18 15.28 6.71
CA LEU A 349 -14.80 14.60 7.96
C LEU A 349 -14.91 15.62 9.11
N GLY A 350 -16.02 15.60 9.81
CA GLY A 350 -16.34 16.66 10.79
C GLY A 350 -16.46 18.02 10.09
N ASP A 351 -15.63 18.97 10.50
CA ASP A 351 -15.54 20.28 9.85
C ASP A 351 -14.55 20.32 8.69
N ASP A 352 -13.66 19.33 8.57
CA ASP A 352 -12.65 19.29 7.52
C ASP A 352 -13.19 18.68 6.22
N PHE A 353 -12.51 18.99 5.11
CA PHE A 353 -12.73 18.39 3.81
C PHE A 353 -11.53 17.55 3.39
N VAL A 354 -11.80 16.42 2.73
CA VAL A 354 -10.77 15.61 2.10
C VAL A 354 -10.96 15.65 0.60
N ILE A 355 -9.87 15.92 -0.12
CA ILE A 355 -9.78 15.80 -1.57
C ILE A 355 -8.65 14.80 -1.87
N GLU A 356 -8.95 13.78 -2.66
CA GLU A 356 -7.98 12.76 -3.01
C GLU A 356 -8.10 12.33 -4.48
N GLY A 357 -6.99 11.87 -5.06
CA GLY A 357 -6.94 11.41 -6.44
C GLY A 357 -5.54 11.01 -6.89
N ARG A 358 -5.45 10.41 -8.09
CA ARG A 358 -4.16 10.12 -8.75
C ARG A 358 -3.52 11.41 -9.23
N LEU A 359 -2.23 11.54 -9.03
CA LEU A 359 -1.43 12.64 -9.55
C LEU A 359 -1.14 12.43 -11.04
N SER A 360 -1.13 13.51 -11.82
CA SER A 360 -0.86 13.50 -13.26
C SER A 360 0.59 13.09 -13.60
N CYS A 361 1.49 13.05 -12.62
CA CYS A 361 2.85 12.52 -12.75
C CYS A 361 2.95 11.03 -12.38
N SER A 362 1.85 10.39 -11.94
CA SER A 362 1.85 8.98 -11.59
C SER A 362 2.03 8.08 -12.82
N LEU A 363 2.75 6.97 -12.62
CA LEU A 363 2.87 5.90 -13.60
C LEU A 363 1.61 5.04 -13.66
N ASP A 364 1.39 4.30 -14.74
CA ASP A 364 0.20 3.46 -14.93
C ASP A 364 0.24 2.17 -14.09
N LEU A 365 -0.93 1.78 -13.59
CA LEU A 365 -1.16 0.50 -12.91
C LEU A 365 -1.13 -0.69 -13.87
#